data_c09c010588f5afde647abc55bc242507
#
_entry.id   c09c010588f5afde647abc55bc242507
#
_cell.length_a   1.000
_cell.length_b   1.000
_cell.length_c   1.000
_cell.angle_alpha   90.00
_cell.angle_beta   90.00
_cell.angle_gamma   90.00
#
_symmetry.space_group_name_H-M   'P 1'
#
loop_
_entity.id
_entity.type
_entity.pdbx_description
1 polymer ?
#
loop_
_entity_poly.entity_id
_entity_poly.type
_entity_poly.pdbx_seq_one_letter_code
_entity_poly.pdbx_strand_id
1 'polypeptide(L)'
;MAQFEKLTVPSKGTPIRFENGQPVVADNPIIPFIRGDGTGVDIWPATQKVLDAAVAKAYGGSKSIEWFKVYAGDEACDLYGTYQYLPEDTLEAIRTYGV
;
A
#
# COMPACT_ATOMS: atom_id res chain seq x y z
N MET A 1 -15.67 -6.34 -1.58
CA MET A 1 -14.51 -5.51 -1.18
C MET A 1 -14.53 -5.22 0.30
N ALA A 2 -13.40 -5.29 0.94
CA ALA A 2 -13.29 -4.91 2.35
C ALA A 2 -13.64 -3.43 2.52
N GLN A 3 -14.26 -3.10 3.62
CA GLN A 3 -14.52 -1.73 4.01
C GLN A 3 -13.59 -1.37 5.16
N PHE A 4 -13.03 -0.18 5.10
CA PHE A 4 -12.08 0.31 6.07
C PHE A 4 -12.66 1.47 6.85
N GLU A 5 -12.27 1.56 8.12
CA GLU A 5 -12.71 2.62 9.01
C GLU A 5 -12.06 3.96 8.61
N LYS A 6 -10.75 3.92 8.38
CA LYS A 6 -9.97 5.16 8.17
C LYS A 6 -8.98 5.10 7.01
N LEU A 7 -9.05 4.11 6.16
CA LEU A 7 -8.17 4.02 5.00
C LEU A 7 -8.88 4.51 3.74
N THR A 8 -8.09 5.09 2.84
CA THR A 8 -8.58 5.53 1.53
C THR A 8 -7.96 4.66 0.46
N VAL A 9 -8.76 3.77 -0.11
CA VAL A 9 -8.32 2.92 -1.22
C VAL A 9 -8.11 3.78 -2.46
N PRO A 10 -7.02 3.58 -3.23
CA PRO A 10 -6.84 4.30 -4.48
C PRO A 10 -8.05 4.16 -5.40
N SER A 11 -8.46 5.27 -6.04
CA SER A 11 -9.58 5.26 -6.99
C SER A 11 -9.24 4.53 -8.28
N LYS A 12 -7.95 4.39 -8.57
CA LYS A 12 -7.42 3.62 -9.71
C LYS A 12 -6.68 2.42 -9.17
N GLY A 13 -6.54 1.40 -9.98
CA GLY A 13 -5.77 0.24 -9.62
C GLY A 13 -6.62 -1.00 -9.49
N THR A 14 -5.92 -2.13 -9.51
CA THR A 14 -6.52 -3.46 -9.50
C THR A 14 -5.89 -4.27 -8.38
N PRO A 15 -6.69 -4.89 -7.50
CA PRO A 15 -6.12 -5.76 -6.47
C PRO A 15 -5.35 -6.93 -7.10
N ILE A 16 -4.24 -7.30 -6.48
CA ILE A 16 -3.53 -8.52 -6.84
C ILE A 16 -4.39 -9.70 -6.41
N ARG A 17 -4.60 -10.65 -7.33
CA ARG A 17 -5.36 -11.87 -7.06
C ARG A 17 -4.42 -13.05 -6.97
N PHE A 18 -4.89 -14.14 -6.40
CA PHE A 18 -4.17 -15.41 -6.39
C PHE A 18 -5.04 -16.48 -7.02
N GLU A 19 -4.47 -17.20 -7.98
CA GLU A 19 -5.11 -18.33 -8.65
C GLU A 19 -4.17 -19.52 -8.56
N ASN A 20 -4.67 -20.61 -7.97
CA ASN A 20 -3.87 -21.83 -7.75
C ASN A 20 -2.54 -21.54 -7.03
N GLY A 21 -2.58 -20.63 -6.04
CA GLY A 21 -1.40 -20.25 -5.27
C GLY A 21 -0.44 -19.30 -5.98
N GLN A 22 -0.75 -18.86 -7.19
CA GLN A 22 0.09 -17.96 -7.96
C GLN A 22 -0.50 -16.55 -8.01
N PRO A 23 0.31 -15.51 -7.86
CA PRO A 23 -0.19 -14.14 -7.97
C PRO A 23 -0.56 -13.81 -9.42
N VAL A 24 -1.69 -13.13 -9.57
CA VAL A 24 -2.11 -12.57 -10.85
C VAL A 24 -2.11 -11.05 -10.70
N VAL A 25 -1.19 -10.40 -11.40
CA VAL A 25 -0.91 -8.97 -11.25
C VAL A 25 -1.31 -8.24 -12.53
N ALA A 26 -2.22 -7.28 -12.41
CA ALA A 26 -2.60 -6.42 -13.53
C ALA A 26 -1.53 -5.36 -13.79
N ASP A 27 -1.74 -4.54 -14.83
CA ASP A 27 -0.79 -3.49 -15.19
C ASP A 27 -0.73 -2.35 -14.19
N ASN A 28 -1.74 -2.22 -13.33
CA ASN A 28 -1.85 -1.16 -12.33
C ASN A 28 -2.20 -1.73 -10.96
N PRO A 29 -1.32 -2.57 -10.37
CA PRO A 29 -1.64 -3.21 -9.10
C PRO A 29 -1.75 -2.22 -7.94
N ILE A 30 -2.67 -2.48 -7.02
CA ILE A 30 -2.75 -1.77 -5.75
C ILE A 30 -1.75 -2.43 -4.79
N ILE A 31 -0.82 -1.65 -4.28
CA ILE A 31 0.18 -2.14 -3.34
C ILE A 31 0.10 -1.35 -2.03
N PRO A 32 -0.37 -1.98 -0.95
CA PRO A 32 -0.34 -1.36 0.37
C PRO A 32 1.10 -1.08 0.81
N PHE A 33 1.30 0.04 1.48
CA PHE A 33 2.59 0.37 2.06
C PHE A 33 2.42 0.98 3.44
N ILE A 34 3.44 0.83 4.26
CA ILE A 34 3.55 1.47 5.56
C ILE A 34 4.75 2.41 5.50
N ARG A 35 4.52 3.71 5.73
CA ARG A 35 5.62 4.67 5.80
C ARG A 35 6.55 4.37 6.96
N GLY A 36 5.98 3.95 8.10
CA GLY A 36 6.72 3.71 9.31
C GLY A 36 7.08 5.00 10.04
N ASP A 37 7.84 4.84 11.10
CA ASP A 37 8.26 5.94 11.98
C ASP A 37 9.76 6.22 11.80
N GLY A 38 10.25 7.22 12.52
CA GLY A 38 11.66 7.55 12.51
C GLY A 38 12.16 7.86 11.10
N THR A 39 13.15 7.11 10.65
CA THR A 39 13.75 7.29 9.32
C THR A 39 12.78 6.98 8.17
N GLY A 40 11.70 6.24 8.43
CA GLY A 40 10.68 5.94 7.41
C GLY A 40 10.07 7.19 6.81
N VAL A 41 9.97 8.26 7.59
CA VAL A 41 9.45 9.56 7.14
C VAL A 41 10.29 10.12 5.98
N ASP A 42 11.59 9.88 5.99
CA ASP A 42 12.51 10.34 4.95
C ASP A 42 12.72 9.28 3.87
N ILE A 43 12.84 8.02 4.27
CA ILE A 43 13.15 6.91 3.36
C ILE A 43 12.00 6.64 2.40
N TRP A 44 10.77 6.65 2.89
CA TRP A 44 9.63 6.26 2.05
C TRP A 44 9.40 7.21 0.86
N PRO A 45 9.37 8.53 1.03
CA PRO A 45 9.20 9.42 -0.14
C PRO A 45 10.29 9.22 -1.20
N ALA A 46 11.53 9.00 -0.79
CA ALA A 46 12.63 8.72 -1.71
C ALA A 46 12.43 7.38 -2.43
N THR A 47 12.02 6.35 -1.69
CA THR A 47 11.75 5.02 -2.23
C THR A 47 10.62 5.06 -3.27
N GLN A 48 9.51 5.71 -2.94
CA GLN A 48 8.38 5.82 -3.86
C GLN A 48 8.79 6.52 -5.16
N LYS A 49 9.54 7.59 -5.03
CA LYS A 49 10.02 8.36 -6.19
C LYS A 49 10.88 7.49 -7.11
N VAL A 50 11.79 6.72 -6.54
CA VAL A 50 12.67 5.83 -7.31
C VAL A 50 11.88 4.70 -7.98
N LEU A 51 10.98 4.06 -7.24
CA LEU A 51 10.18 2.97 -7.78
C LEU A 51 9.24 3.45 -8.89
N ASP A 52 8.56 4.56 -8.70
CA ASP A 52 7.67 5.11 -9.72
C ASP A 52 8.44 5.49 -11.00
N ALA A 53 9.60 6.10 -10.85
CA ALA A 53 10.45 6.44 -11.99
C ALA A 53 10.96 5.19 -12.72
N ALA A 54 11.35 4.15 -11.98
CA ALA A 54 11.83 2.90 -12.55
C ALA A 54 10.72 2.19 -13.36
N VAL A 55 9.51 2.15 -12.81
CA VAL A 55 8.35 1.56 -13.49
C VAL A 55 8.01 2.35 -14.75
N ALA A 56 7.99 3.67 -14.67
CA ALA A 56 7.71 4.53 -15.83
C ALA A 56 8.74 4.31 -16.92
N LYS A 57 10.01 4.22 -16.57
CA LYS A 57 11.07 3.98 -17.54
C LYS A 57 11.02 2.58 -18.16
N ALA A 58 10.78 1.56 -17.34
CA ALA A 58 10.76 0.18 -17.81
C ALA A 58 9.58 -0.12 -18.74
N TYR A 59 8.43 0.51 -18.49
CA TYR A 59 7.20 0.17 -19.19
C TYR A 59 6.63 1.29 -20.05
N GLY A 60 7.31 2.43 -20.12
CA GLY A 60 6.89 3.54 -20.99
C GLY A 60 5.50 4.11 -20.66
N GLY A 61 5.08 4.00 -19.41
CA GLY A 61 3.77 4.48 -18.96
C GLY A 61 2.64 3.47 -19.09
N SER A 62 2.91 2.27 -19.64
CA SER A 62 1.87 1.22 -19.78
C SER A 62 1.54 0.51 -18.48
N LYS A 63 2.38 0.64 -17.46
CA LYS A 63 2.15 0.07 -16.13
C LYS A 63 2.43 1.10 -15.05
N SER A 64 1.76 0.96 -13.92
CA SER A 64 1.93 1.84 -12.77
C SER A 64 1.65 1.08 -11.48
N ILE A 65 2.22 1.55 -10.36
CA ILE A 65 1.86 1.05 -9.04
C ILE A 65 0.88 2.05 -8.44
N GLU A 66 -0.26 1.55 -7.96
CA GLU A 66 -1.24 2.36 -7.25
C GLU A 66 -1.02 2.16 -5.77
N TRP A 67 -0.31 3.08 -5.16
CA TRP A 67 0.08 2.99 -3.76
C TRP A 67 -1.11 3.20 -2.83
N PHE A 68 -1.25 2.29 -1.86
CA PHE A 68 -2.32 2.32 -0.89
C PHE A 68 -1.74 2.46 0.51
N LYS A 69 -1.82 3.66 1.10
CA LYS A 69 -1.25 3.91 2.41
C LYS A 69 -2.06 3.20 3.50
N VAL A 70 -1.37 2.38 4.28
CA VAL A 70 -1.89 1.77 5.50
C VAL A 70 -0.97 2.15 6.66
N TYR A 71 -1.40 1.91 7.88
CA TYR A 71 -0.75 2.51 9.05
C TYR A 71 -0.26 1.46 10.02
N ALA A 72 0.92 1.68 10.59
CA ALA A 72 1.44 0.95 11.73
C ALA A 72 2.40 1.88 12.49
N GLY A 73 2.56 1.64 13.79
CA GLY A 73 3.45 2.43 14.62
C GLY A 73 2.80 3.70 15.14
N ASP A 74 3.61 4.74 15.38
CA ASP A 74 3.14 5.98 15.98
C ASP A 74 2.13 6.70 15.09
N GLU A 75 2.33 6.68 13.79
CA GLU A 75 1.38 7.29 12.85
C GLU A 75 0.00 6.64 12.94
N ALA A 76 -0.06 5.33 13.17
CA ALA A 76 -1.33 4.63 13.39
C ALA A 76 -2.02 5.12 14.66
N CYS A 77 -1.26 5.32 15.73
CA CYS A 77 -1.82 5.84 16.98
C CYS A 77 -2.38 7.25 16.81
N ASP A 78 -1.71 8.10 16.02
CA ASP A 78 -2.19 9.45 15.74
C ASP A 78 -3.54 9.44 15.04
N LEU A 79 -3.78 8.47 14.17
CA LEU A 79 -5.02 8.38 13.39
C LEU A 79 -6.11 7.58 14.10
N TYR A 80 -5.75 6.46 14.73
CA TYR A 80 -6.72 5.49 15.29
C TYR A 80 -6.90 5.62 16.82
N GLY A 81 -5.94 6.22 17.52
CA GLY A 81 -5.99 6.41 18.96
C GLY A 81 -4.87 5.73 19.71
N THR A 82 -4.79 6.02 21.01
CA THR A 82 -3.71 5.54 21.89
C THR A 82 -3.57 4.02 21.85
N TYR A 83 -2.33 3.57 21.71
CA TYR A 83 -1.97 2.14 21.66
C TYR A 83 -2.48 1.38 20.43
N GLN A 84 -2.99 2.06 19.42
CA GLN A 84 -3.43 1.43 18.18
C GLN A 84 -2.27 1.32 17.18
N TYR A 85 -1.21 0.62 17.57
CA TYR A 85 0.01 0.52 16.76
C TYR A 85 -0.14 -0.34 15.51
N LEU A 86 -1.12 -1.24 15.50
CA LEU A 86 -1.41 -2.09 14.34
C LEU A 86 -2.94 -2.23 14.20
N PRO A 87 -3.59 -1.27 13.56
CA PRO A 87 -5.05 -1.27 13.42
C PRO A 87 -5.56 -2.48 12.64
N GLU A 88 -6.78 -2.91 12.93
CA GLU A 88 -7.43 -3.99 12.19
C GLU A 88 -7.57 -3.63 10.70
N ASP A 89 -7.79 -2.36 10.38
CA ASP A 89 -7.79 -1.87 8.99
C ASP A 89 -6.53 -2.31 8.24
N THR A 90 -5.36 -2.17 8.85
CA THR A 90 -4.08 -2.55 8.23
C THR A 90 -4.00 -4.04 7.99
N LEU A 91 -4.39 -4.84 8.96
CA LEU A 91 -4.41 -6.30 8.81
C LEU A 91 -5.38 -6.73 7.71
N GLU A 92 -6.54 -6.11 7.66
CA GLU A 92 -7.53 -6.42 6.63
C GLU A 92 -7.06 -6.00 5.24
N ALA A 93 -6.37 -4.86 5.14
CA ALA A 93 -5.78 -4.43 3.88
C ALA A 93 -4.74 -5.43 3.37
N ILE A 94 -3.87 -5.91 4.24
CA ILE A 94 -2.86 -6.92 3.87
C ILE A 94 -3.53 -8.21 3.41
N ARG A 95 -4.56 -8.67 4.11
CA ARG A 95 -5.30 -9.88 3.71
C ARG A 95 -5.99 -9.70 2.36
N THR A 96 -6.65 -8.56 2.17
CA THR A 96 -7.44 -8.28 0.97
C THR A 96 -6.58 -8.09 -0.27
N TYR A 97 -5.48 -7.36 -0.14
CA TYR A 97 -4.64 -6.99 -1.28
C TYR A 97 -3.43 -7.91 -1.46
N GLY A 98 -3.18 -8.81 -0.52
CA GLY A 98 -2.23 -9.92 -0.68
C GLY A 98 -0.76 -9.56 -0.53
N VAL A 99 -0.46 -8.31 -0.22
CA VAL A 99 0.92 -7.85 -0.11
C VAL A 99 1.00 -6.69 0.85
#